data_d0512e87282aa290ebdca1eed34eebfc
#
_entry.id   d0512e87282aa290ebdca1eed34eebfc
#
_cell.length_a   1.000
_cell.length_b   1.000
_cell.length_c   1.000
_cell.angle_alpha   90.00
_cell.angle_beta   90.00
_cell.angle_gamma   90.00
#
_symmetry.space_group_name_H-M   'P 1'
#
loop_
_entity.id
_entity.type
_entity.pdbx_description
1 polymer ?
#
loop_
_entity_poly.entity_id
_entity_poly.type
_entity_poly.pdbx_seq_one_letter_code
_entity_poly.pdbx_strand_id
1 'polypeptide(L)' 'PRVYVDSLQVFPQQNGLLIQLSLKTVAGQDAKLLSIFFDQGRGVASFV' A
#
# COMPACT_ATOMS: atom_id res chain seq x y z
N PRO A 1 -15.17 12.55 -4.70
CA PRO A 1 -15.24 11.14 -5.11
C PRO A 1 -14.69 10.23 -4.03
N ARG A 2 -15.31 9.10 -3.88
CA ARG A 2 -14.86 8.13 -2.90
C ARG A 2 -13.91 7.14 -3.53
N VAL A 3 -12.94 6.71 -2.76
CA VAL A 3 -12.04 5.66 -3.18
C VAL A 3 -12.10 4.51 -2.19
N TYR A 4 -11.75 3.32 -2.67
CA TYR A 4 -11.70 2.15 -1.82
C TYR A 4 -10.49 1.31 -2.21
N VAL A 5 -10.09 0.43 -1.30
CA VAL A 5 -8.97 -0.47 -1.56
C VAL A 5 -9.48 -1.59 -2.46
N ASP A 6 -8.93 -1.65 -3.68
CA ASP A 6 -9.28 -2.70 -4.62
C ASP A 6 -8.48 -3.96 -4.37
N SER A 7 -7.21 -3.79 -4.08
CA SER A 7 -6.34 -4.92 -3.79
C SER A 7 -5.24 -4.51 -2.82
N LEU A 8 -4.77 -5.49 -2.07
CA LEU A 8 -3.71 -5.32 -1.11
C LEU A 8 -2.71 -6.44 -1.32
N GLN A 9 -1.44 -6.10 -1.46
CA GLN A 9 -0.38 -7.08 -1.57
C GLN A 9 0.69 -6.78 -0.54
N VAL A 10 1.23 -7.82 0.08
CA VAL A 10 2.28 -7.69 1.07
C VAL A 10 3.45 -8.55 0.63
N PHE A 11 4.62 -7.91 0.54
CA PHE A 11 5.85 -8.60 0.15
C PHE A 11 6.81 -8.55 1.31
N PRO A 12 7.11 -9.69 1.94
CA PRO A 12 8.10 -9.71 3.03
C PRO A 12 9.47 -9.30 2.50
N GLN A 13 10.13 -8.44 3.26
CA GLN A 13 11.47 -7.98 2.96
C GLN A 13 12.40 -8.38 4.08
N GLN A 14 13.71 -8.23 3.86
CA GLN A 14 14.69 -8.66 4.82
C GLN A 14 14.53 -7.98 6.18
N ASN A 15 14.23 -6.69 6.17
CA ASN A 15 14.11 -5.89 7.39
C ASN A 15 12.72 -5.31 7.57
N GLY A 16 11.72 -5.84 6.89
CA GLY A 16 10.40 -5.27 7.02
C GLY A 16 9.41 -5.84 6.03
N LEU A 17 8.38 -5.07 5.74
CA LEU A 17 7.31 -5.46 4.84
C LEU A 17 7.08 -4.35 3.83
N LEU A 18 6.97 -4.72 2.57
CA LEU A 18 6.52 -3.82 1.53
C LEU A 18 5.04 -4.08 1.28
N ILE A 19 4.24 -3.05 1.45
CA ILE A 19 2.80 -3.16 1.30
C ILE A 19 2.38 -2.30 0.12
N GLN A 20 1.69 -2.92 -0.83
CA GLN A 20 1.16 -2.21 -1.98
C GLN A 20 -0.36 -2.21 -1.96
N LEU A 21 -0.92 -1.02 -2.10
CA LEU A 21 -2.35 -0.81 -2.10
C LEU A 21 -2.77 -0.27 -3.46
N SER A 22 -3.74 -0.92 -4.07
CA SER A 22 -4.36 -0.42 -5.28
C SER A 22 -5.72 0.16 -4.91
N LEU A 23 -5.91 1.43 -5.21
CA LEU A 23 -7.16 2.13 -4.90
C LEU A 23 -7.94 2.35 -6.18
N LYS A 24 -9.26 2.31 -6.05
CA LYS A 24 -10.15 2.61 -7.16
C LYS A 24 -11.25 3.54 -6.70
N THR A 25 -11.81 4.28 -7.66
CA THR A 25 -12.98 5.11 -7.38
C THR A 25 -14.22 4.27 -7.42
N VAL A 26 -15.32 4.83 -6.93
CA VAL A 26 -16.62 4.14 -6.94
C VAL A 26 -17.04 3.83 -8.37
N ALA A 27 -16.59 4.61 -9.34
CA ALA A 27 -16.91 4.36 -10.74
C ALA A 27 -16.06 3.23 -11.36
N GLY A 28 -15.17 2.63 -10.60
CA GLY A 28 -14.35 1.53 -11.10
C GLY A 28 -13.09 1.95 -11.82
N GLN A 29 -12.75 3.23 -11.76
CA GLN A 29 -11.55 3.73 -12.39
C GLN A 29 -10.36 3.64 -11.44
N ASP A 30 -9.18 3.40 -12.00
CA ASP A 30 -7.96 3.38 -11.20
C ASP A 30 -7.72 4.78 -10.64
N ALA A 31 -7.59 4.87 -9.34
CA ALA A 31 -7.38 6.14 -8.68
C ALA A 31 -5.92 6.34 -8.29
N LYS A 32 -5.32 5.34 -7.64
CA LYS A 32 -3.98 5.53 -7.14
C LYS A 32 -3.36 4.21 -6.73
N LEU A 33 -2.04 4.13 -6.87
CA LEU A 33 -1.25 3.02 -6.35
C LEU A 33 -0.35 3.58 -5.26
N LEU A 34 -0.43 2.99 -4.07
CA LEU A 34 0.37 3.40 -2.93
C LEU A 34 1.32 2.28 -2.54
N SER A 35 2.55 2.66 -2.23
CA SER A 35 3.53 1.72 -1.72
C SER A 35 4.01 2.21 -0.35
N ILE A 36 3.99 1.32 0.63
CA ILE A 36 4.38 1.61 1.99
C ILE A 36 5.39 0.57 2.42
N PHE A 37 6.51 1.02 2.97
CA PHE A 37 7.49 0.12 3.56
C PHE A 37 7.44 0.23 5.07
N PHE A 38 7.22 -0.88 5.74
CA PHE A 38 7.26 -0.95 7.20
C PHE A 38 8.61 -1.49 7.62
N ASP A 39 9.37 -0.69 8.34
CA ASP A 39 10.70 -1.06 8.82
C ASP A 39 10.56 -1.66 10.21
N GLN A 40 10.73 -2.98 10.30
CA GLN A 40 10.59 -3.68 11.57
C GLN A 40 11.66 -3.28 12.58
N GLY A 41 12.85 -2.96 12.10
CA GLY A 41 13.92 -2.57 13.00
C GLY A 41 13.68 -1.26 13.71
N ARG A 42 13.00 -0.33 13.01
CA ARG A 42 12.69 0.98 13.57
C ARG A 42 11.28 1.10 14.10
N GLY A 43 10.41 0.19 13.67
CA GLY A 43 9.01 0.26 14.04
C GLY A 43 8.28 1.41 13.37
N VAL A 44 8.72 1.83 12.18
CA VAL A 44 8.09 2.94 11.46
C VAL A 44 7.71 2.50 10.06
N ALA A 45 6.67 3.11 9.55
CA ALA A 45 6.21 2.90 8.19
C ALA A 45 6.35 4.20 7.41
N SER A 46 6.71 4.09 6.13
CA SER A 46 6.87 5.25 5.29
C SER A 46 6.42 4.95 3.87
N PHE A 47 5.97 5.97 3.16
CA PHE A 47 5.67 5.84 1.75
C PHE A 47 6.95 5.72 0.94
N VAL A 48 6.87 4.87 -0.04
CA VAL A 48 8.02 4.61 -0.91
C VAL A 48 7.80 5.22 -2.28
#